data_b210011f0153d7ec18e83790b81f35ec
#
_entry.id   b210011f0153d7ec18e83790b81f35ec
#
_cell.length_a   1.000
_cell.length_b   1.000
_cell.length_c   1.000
_cell.angle_alpha   90.00
_cell.angle_beta   90.00
_cell.angle_gamma   90.00
#
_symmetry.space_group_name_H-M   'P 1'
#
loop_
_entity.id
_entity.type
_entity.pdbx_description
1 polymer ?
#
loop_
_entity_poly.entity_id
_entity_poly.type
_entity_poly.pdbx_seq_one_letter_code
_entity_poly.pdbx_strand_id
1 'polypeptide(L)'
;MDVFKYSQRILKNEIVQKPFLQDQERVIYTSALLHDMCDNKYMDENEGLVRIRTFITSDLQYSTVETEAICNIISTMSYSKVKKNGFPDVNEFQTAYHIVRESDLLTAYDIDRCIVFNMNRYDIDYIQSITDACNLYTVRMKKHIIDNLFTTKTGLSIAQKLTDDSNERVDELLKILE
;
A
#
# COMPACT_ATOMS: atom_id res chain seq x y z
N MET A 1 4.87 9.10 0.97
CA MET A 1 4.25 10.09 0.06
C MET A 1 3.65 9.46 -1.20
N ASP A 2 4.19 8.35 -1.66
CA ASP A 2 3.71 7.73 -2.90
C ASP A 2 2.37 7.01 -2.76
N VAL A 3 2.08 6.38 -1.62
CA VAL A 3 0.78 5.78 -1.33
C VAL A 3 -0.35 6.81 -1.50
N PHE A 4 -0.16 8.02 -0.98
CA PHE A 4 -1.14 9.11 -1.14
C PHE A 4 -1.34 9.51 -2.61
N LYS A 5 -0.26 9.61 -3.39
CA LYS A 5 -0.35 9.94 -4.83
C LYS A 5 -1.07 8.87 -5.63
N TYR A 6 -0.78 7.59 -5.33
CA TYR A 6 -1.49 6.47 -5.98
C TYR A 6 -2.97 6.46 -5.58
N SER A 7 -3.30 6.69 -4.30
CA SER A 7 -4.69 6.74 -3.87
C SER A 7 -5.47 7.87 -4.54
N GLN A 8 -4.87 9.06 -4.71
CA GLN A 8 -5.48 10.15 -5.48
C GLN A 8 -5.72 9.74 -6.95
N ARG A 9 -4.73 9.10 -7.58
CA ARG A 9 -4.83 8.68 -8.97
C ARG A 9 -5.91 7.62 -9.18
N ILE A 10 -5.95 6.62 -8.29
CA ILE A 10 -6.96 5.56 -8.37
C ILE A 10 -8.35 6.15 -8.10
N LEU A 11 -8.52 6.90 -7.02
CA LEU A 11 -9.79 7.53 -6.66
C LEU A 11 -10.34 8.38 -7.81
N LYS A 12 -9.54 9.26 -8.38
CA LYS A 12 -9.94 10.15 -9.48
C LYS A 12 -10.55 9.39 -10.67
N ASN A 13 -10.03 8.20 -10.97
CA ASN A 13 -10.53 7.39 -12.07
C ASN A 13 -11.74 6.54 -11.65
N GLU A 14 -11.72 5.97 -10.45
CA GLU A 14 -12.82 5.11 -9.95
C GLU A 14 -14.10 5.90 -9.66
N ILE A 15 -14.02 7.18 -9.25
CA ILE A 15 -15.18 8.06 -9.04
C ILE A 15 -16.07 8.15 -10.27
N VAL A 16 -15.52 8.09 -11.48
CA VAL A 16 -16.30 8.17 -12.73
C VAL A 16 -17.32 7.04 -12.81
N GLN A 17 -17.01 5.85 -12.31
CA GLN A 17 -17.90 4.70 -12.31
C GLN A 17 -18.62 4.51 -10.96
N LYS A 18 -18.06 5.04 -9.89
CA LYS A 18 -18.54 4.92 -8.51
C LYS A 18 -18.61 6.30 -7.85
N PRO A 19 -19.61 7.16 -8.19
CA PRO A 19 -19.66 8.53 -7.68
C PRO A 19 -19.71 8.66 -6.15
N PHE A 20 -20.22 7.66 -5.44
CA PHE A 20 -20.28 7.63 -3.98
C PHE A 20 -18.89 7.71 -3.32
N LEU A 21 -17.82 7.37 -4.05
CA LEU A 21 -16.45 7.49 -3.54
C LEU A 21 -16.05 8.95 -3.27
N GLN A 22 -16.75 9.91 -3.84
CA GLN A 22 -16.53 11.33 -3.54
C GLN A 22 -16.74 11.62 -2.05
N ASP A 23 -17.76 11.01 -1.45
CA ASP A 23 -18.08 11.18 -0.02
C ASP A 23 -17.09 10.45 0.88
N GLN A 24 -16.34 9.49 0.32
CA GLN A 24 -15.32 8.70 1.05
C GLN A 24 -13.89 9.24 0.85
N GLU A 25 -13.70 10.32 0.10
CA GLU A 25 -12.38 10.88 -0.22
C GLU A 25 -11.54 11.15 1.03
N ARG A 26 -12.14 11.75 2.06
CA ARG A 26 -11.45 12.03 3.33
C ARG A 26 -10.94 10.75 3.98
N VAL A 27 -11.76 9.69 4.04
CA VAL A 27 -11.40 8.40 4.60
C VAL A 27 -10.23 7.79 3.85
N ILE A 28 -10.28 7.79 2.50
CA ILE A 28 -9.22 7.26 1.63
C ILE A 28 -7.90 8.00 1.88
N TYR A 29 -7.92 9.32 1.85
CA TYR A 29 -6.69 10.11 1.97
C TYR A 29 -6.10 10.05 3.37
N THR A 30 -6.92 10.08 4.41
CA THR A 30 -6.43 9.96 5.79
C THR A 30 -5.86 8.56 6.03
N SER A 31 -6.52 7.50 5.56
CA SER A 31 -5.99 6.14 5.66
C SER A 31 -4.66 6.00 4.91
N ALA A 32 -4.54 6.58 3.71
CA ALA A 32 -3.30 6.54 2.94
C ALA A 32 -2.14 7.31 3.61
N LEU A 33 -2.43 8.41 4.31
CA LEU A 33 -1.42 9.19 5.04
C LEU A 33 -0.98 8.51 6.34
N LEU A 34 -1.88 7.81 7.02
CA LEU A 34 -1.64 7.23 8.33
C LEU A 34 -1.33 5.72 8.30
N HIS A 35 -1.28 5.08 7.12
CA HIS A 35 -1.22 3.63 6.96
C HIS A 35 -0.06 2.93 7.70
N ASP A 36 1.09 3.59 7.82
CA ASP A 36 2.28 3.05 8.49
C ASP A 36 2.41 3.48 9.98
N MET A 37 1.50 4.34 10.47
CA MET A 37 1.61 4.93 11.81
C MET A 37 1.37 3.95 12.96
N CYS A 38 0.86 2.74 12.66
CA CYS A 38 0.69 1.67 13.65
C CYS A 38 1.39 0.36 13.23
N ASP A 39 2.43 0.44 12.38
CA ASP A 39 3.20 -0.75 11.98
C ASP A 39 3.96 -1.31 13.19
N ASN A 40 3.75 -2.62 13.46
CA ASN A 40 4.40 -3.38 14.52
C ASN A 40 5.94 -3.33 14.50
N LYS A 41 6.56 -2.89 13.39
CA LYS A 41 8.00 -2.68 13.31
C LYS A 41 8.48 -1.50 14.15
N TYR A 42 7.59 -0.57 14.48
CA TYR A 42 7.94 0.70 15.13
C TYR A 42 7.24 0.92 16.46
N MET A 43 6.07 0.31 16.69
CA MET A 43 5.30 0.46 17.92
C MET A 43 4.33 -0.71 18.13
N ASP A 44 3.72 -0.79 19.31
CA ASP A 44 2.58 -1.68 19.52
C ASP A 44 1.38 -1.23 18.67
N GLU A 45 0.84 -2.15 17.88
CA GLU A 45 -0.26 -1.86 16.94
C GLU A 45 -1.50 -1.31 17.64
N ASN A 46 -1.86 -1.86 18.80
CA ASN A 46 -3.06 -1.42 19.53
C ASN A 46 -2.87 -0.01 20.07
N GLU A 47 -1.68 0.28 20.62
CA GLU A 47 -1.35 1.63 21.11
C GLU A 47 -1.37 2.63 19.95
N GLY A 48 -0.79 2.26 18.79
CA GLY A 48 -0.81 3.07 17.58
C GLY A 48 -2.23 3.37 17.11
N LEU A 49 -3.11 2.36 17.05
CA LEU A 49 -4.51 2.54 16.68
C LEU A 49 -5.30 3.43 17.64
N VAL A 50 -5.04 3.32 18.95
CA VAL A 50 -5.65 4.21 19.96
C VAL A 50 -5.25 5.66 19.72
N ARG A 51 -3.97 5.92 19.47
CA ARG A 51 -3.45 7.27 19.15
C ARG A 51 -4.06 7.84 17.89
N ILE A 52 -4.11 7.03 16.80
CA ILE A 52 -4.75 7.42 15.55
C ILE A 52 -6.23 7.75 15.78
N ARG A 53 -6.97 6.87 16.44
CA ARG A 53 -8.39 7.07 16.76
C ARG A 53 -8.61 8.38 17.48
N THR A 54 -7.84 8.66 18.53
CA THR A 54 -7.92 9.91 19.28
C THR A 54 -7.66 11.11 18.39
N PHE A 55 -6.60 11.09 17.62
CA PHE A 55 -6.23 12.18 16.71
C PHE A 55 -7.32 12.47 15.67
N ILE A 56 -7.81 11.45 14.94
CA ILE A 56 -8.82 11.68 13.89
C ILE A 56 -10.18 12.10 14.45
N THR A 57 -10.53 11.67 15.68
CA THR A 57 -11.78 12.04 16.32
C THR A 57 -11.71 13.46 16.91
N SER A 58 -10.64 13.75 17.68
CA SER A 58 -10.52 15.01 18.41
C SER A 58 -10.06 16.17 17.53
N ASP A 59 -9.02 15.96 16.72
CA ASP A 59 -8.38 17.04 15.96
C ASP A 59 -8.96 17.22 14.56
N LEU A 60 -9.33 16.10 13.91
CA LEU A 60 -9.87 16.11 12.54
C LEU A 60 -11.39 16.02 12.46
N GLN A 61 -12.07 15.79 13.59
CA GLN A 61 -13.53 15.78 13.72
C GLN A 61 -14.22 14.82 12.75
N TYR A 62 -13.67 13.59 12.59
CA TYR A 62 -14.33 12.53 11.85
C TYR A 62 -15.52 11.96 12.65
N SER A 63 -16.55 11.52 11.94
CA SER A 63 -17.63 10.75 12.55
C SER A 63 -17.13 9.40 13.09
N THR A 64 -17.89 8.79 13.99
CA THR A 64 -17.57 7.45 14.51
C THR A 64 -17.43 6.42 13.41
N VAL A 65 -18.32 6.46 12.40
CA VAL A 65 -18.32 5.53 11.27
C VAL A 65 -17.05 5.67 10.42
N GLU A 66 -16.69 6.89 10.07
CA GLU A 66 -15.44 7.16 9.32
C GLU A 66 -14.19 6.78 10.12
N THR A 67 -14.20 7.06 11.44
CA THR A 67 -13.10 6.70 12.34
C THR A 67 -12.89 5.20 12.37
N GLU A 68 -13.97 4.41 12.52
CA GLU A 68 -13.90 2.95 12.46
C GLU A 68 -13.40 2.46 11.09
N ALA A 69 -13.89 3.04 10.00
CA ALA A 69 -13.45 2.69 8.65
C ALA A 69 -11.93 2.92 8.48
N ILE A 70 -11.42 4.08 8.89
CA ILE A 70 -9.98 4.39 8.81
C ILE A 70 -9.17 3.39 9.65
N CYS A 71 -9.55 3.14 10.89
CA CYS A 71 -8.86 2.20 11.77
C CYS A 71 -8.87 0.77 11.19
N ASN A 72 -10.00 0.31 10.65
CA ASN A 72 -10.12 -0.99 10.02
C ASN A 72 -9.25 -1.10 8.75
N ILE A 73 -9.23 -0.07 7.91
CA ILE A 73 -8.36 -0.02 6.72
C ILE A 73 -6.90 -0.17 7.16
N ILE A 74 -6.41 0.69 8.03
CA ILE A 74 -5.00 0.72 8.45
C ILE A 74 -4.59 -0.58 9.12
N SER A 75 -5.42 -1.14 10.00
CA SER A 75 -5.08 -2.34 10.75
C SER A 75 -5.10 -3.63 9.93
N THR A 76 -5.75 -3.66 8.76
CA THR A 76 -5.95 -4.90 8.00
C THR A 76 -5.33 -4.92 6.60
N MET A 77 -4.90 -3.76 6.07
CA MET A 77 -4.52 -3.61 4.67
C MET A 77 -3.17 -4.22 4.28
N SER A 78 -2.29 -4.51 5.24
CA SER A 78 -0.94 -4.99 4.91
C SER A 78 -0.96 -6.30 4.14
N TYR A 79 -0.03 -6.46 3.19
CA TYR A 79 0.10 -7.66 2.36
C TYR A 79 0.10 -8.97 3.17
N SER A 80 0.82 -9.01 4.29
CA SER A 80 0.92 -10.20 5.14
C SER A 80 -0.41 -10.55 5.79
N LYS A 81 -1.18 -9.55 6.25
CA LYS A 81 -2.50 -9.74 6.86
C LYS A 81 -3.51 -10.22 5.82
N VAL A 82 -3.53 -9.59 4.65
CA VAL A 82 -4.41 -10.01 3.54
C VAL A 82 -4.08 -11.43 3.07
N LYS A 83 -2.81 -11.78 2.94
CA LYS A 83 -2.42 -13.13 2.54
C LYS A 83 -2.83 -14.19 3.56
N LYS A 84 -2.83 -13.85 4.85
CA LYS A 84 -3.20 -14.77 5.94
C LYS A 84 -4.72 -14.89 6.12
N ASN A 85 -5.44 -13.77 6.06
CA ASN A 85 -6.83 -13.67 6.53
C ASN A 85 -7.83 -13.39 5.38
N GLY A 86 -7.35 -13.12 4.16
CA GLY A 86 -8.19 -12.59 3.07
C GLY A 86 -8.50 -11.11 3.25
N PHE A 87 -9.44 -10.61 2.43
CA PHE A 87 -9.93 -9.24 2.55
C PHE A 87 -10.95 -9.15 3.68
N PRO A 88 -10.86 -8.13 4.57
CA PRO A 88 -11.89 -7.88 5.56
C PRO A 88 -13.18 -7.39 4.87
N ASP A 89 -14.30 -7.58 5.53
CA ASP A 89 -15.53 -6.87 5.20
C ASP A 89 -15.53 -5.52 5.94
N VAL A 90 -15.52 -4.43 5.19
CA VAL A 90 -15.57 -3.05 5.71
C VAL A 90 -16.81 -2.31 5.20
N ASN A 91 -17.86 -3.05 4.91
CA ASN A 91 -19.18 -2.55 4.47
C ASN A 91 -19.08 -1.56 3.30
N GLU A 92 -19.75 -0.40 3.40
CA GLU A 92 -19.75 0.64 2.37
C GLU A 92 -18.35 1.16 1.99
N PHE A 93 -17.35 1.02 2.87
CA PHE A 93 -15.97 1.45 2.62
C PHE A 93 -15.10 0.40 1.89
N GLN A 94 -15.69 -0.70 1.41
CA GLN A 94 -14.92 -1.77 0.76
C GLN A 94 -14.08 -1.29 -0.44
N THR A 95 -14.62 -0.38 -1.25
CA THR A 95 -13.85 0.19 -2.37
C THR A 95 -12.76 1.14 -1.86
N ALA A 96 -13.03 1.94 -0.83
CA ALA A 96 -12.03 2.81 -0.19
C ALA A 96 -10.86 1.98 0.38
N TYR A 97 -11.17 0.87 1.06
CA TYR A 97 -10.18 -0.11 1.52
C TYR A 97 -9.26 -0.59 0.39
N HIS A 98 -9.85 -1.01 -0.73
CA HIS A 98 -9.07 -1.49 -1.86
C HIS A 98 -8.20 -0.40 -2.47
N ILE A 99 -8.71 0.83 -2.60
CA ILE A 99 -7.92 1.96 -3.13
C ILE A 99 -6.67 2.20 -2.28
N VAL A 100 -6.81 2.25 -0.95
CA VAL A 100 -5.66 2.50 -0.05
C VAL A 100 -4.66 1.33 -0.08
N ARG A 101 -5.16 0.11 0.04
CA ARG A 101 -4.34 -1.10 0.04
C ARG A 101 -3.58 -1.28 -1.28
N GLU A 102 -4.24 -1.08 -2.41
CA GLU A 102 -3.61 -1.17 -3.72
C GLU A 102 -2.57 -0.09 -3.93
N SER A 103 -2.82 1.12 -3.40
CA SER A 103 -1.86 2.21 -3.43
C SER A 103 -0.56 1.88 -2.68
N ASP A 104 -0.67 1.19 -1.55
CA ASP A 104 0.50 0.68 -0.82
C ASP A 104 1.24 -0.40 -1.61
N LEU A 105 0.52 -1.38 -2.17
CA LEU A 105 1.13 -2.42 -3.00
C LEU A 105 1.89 -1.85 -4.21
N LEU A 106 1.38 -0.79 -4.84
CA LEU A 106 2.01 -0.15 -5.99
C LEU A 106 3.37 0.48 -5.65
N THR A 107 3.56 0.94 -4.43
CA THR A 107 4.86 1.49 -4.02
C THR A 107 5.98 0.46 -3.95
N ALA A 108 5.64 -0.83 -3.83
CA ALA A 108 6.61 -1.91 -3.77
C ALA A 108 7.29 -2.21 -5.12
N TYR A 109 6.75 -1.69 -6.23
CA TYR A 109 7.33 -1.86 -7.56
C TYR A 109 8.55 -0.97 -7.84
N ASP A 110 8.85 -0.02 -6.97
CA ASP A 110 10.07 0.79 -7.02
C ASP A 110 11.26 -0.01 -6.48
N ILE A 111 11.97 -0.68 -7.39
CA ILE A 111 13.11 -1.56 -7.07
C ILE A 111 14.26 -0.75 -6.46
N ASP A 112 14.56 0.44 -6.98
CA ASP A 112 15.64 1.27 -6.48
C ASP A 112 15.37 1.73 -5.04
N ARG A 113 14.12 2.03 -4.70
CA ARG A 113 13.72 2.28 -3.31
C ARG A 113 13.94 1.08 -2.41
N CYS A 114 13.67 -0.13 -2.90
CA CYS A 114 13.92 -1.36 -2.13
C CYS A 114 15.42 -1.55 -1.87
N ILE A 115 16.29 -1.28 -2.87
CA ILE A 115 17.75 -1.34 -2.72
C ILE A 115 18.21 -0.37 -1.62
N VAL A 116 17.82 0.91 -1.73
CA VAL A 116 18.18 1.94 -0.75
C VAL A 116 17.67 1.58 0.66
N PHE A 117 16.45 1.07 0.76
CA PHE A 117 15.90 0.61 2.04
C PHE A 117 16.74 -0.52 2.64
N ASN A 118 17.11 -1.54 1.85
CA ASN A 118 17.91 -2.67 2.31
C ASN A 118 19.28 -2.23 2.81
N MET A 119 19.98 -1.36 2.06
CA MET A 119 21.28 -0.81 2.48
C MET A 119 21.16 -0.11 3.84
N ASN A 120 20.19 0.76 4.02
CA ASN A 120 20.03 1.54 5.26
C ASN A 120 19.49 0.72 6.44
N ARG A 121 18.63 -0.25 6.19
CA ARG A 121 17.97 -1.02 7.26
C ARG A 121 18.82 -2.14 7.79
N TYR A 122 19.57 -2.81 6.91
CA TYR A 122 20.32 -4.02 7.23
C TYR A 122 21.84 -3.83 7.22
N ASP A 123 22.30 -2.61 6.92
CA ASP A 123 23.72 -2.27 6.82
C ASP A 123 24.51 -3.22 5.90
N ILE A 124 23.89 -3.57 4.76
CA ILE A 124 24.46 -4.44 3.73
C ILE A 124 24.99 -3.62 2.56
N ASP A 125 25.94 -4.20 1.84
CA ASP A 125 26.52 -3.55 0.67
C ASP A 125 25.51 -3.44 -0.52
N TYR A 126 25.91 -2.67 -1.53
CA TYR A 126 25.07 -2.40 -2.69
C TYR A 126 24.75 -3.65 -3.50
N ILE A 127 25.72 -4.56 -3.69
CA ILE A 127 25.55 -5.79 -4.49
C ILE A 127 24.55 -6.74 -3.82
N GLN A 128 24.70 -6.94 -2.51
CA GLN A 128 23.75 -7.74 -1.74
C GLN A 128 22.36 -7.11 -1.76
N SER A 129 22.27 -5.78 -1.66
CA SER A 129 21.01 -5.04 -1.70
C SER A 129 20.28 -5.18 -3.03
N ILE A 130 21.00 -5.17 -4.16
CA ILE A 130 20.43 -5.47 -5.50
C ILE A 130 19.89 -6.90 -5.52
N THR A 131 20.71 -7.88 -5.10
CA THR A 131 20.31 -9.28 -5.10
C THR A 131 19.02 -9.50 -4.31
N ASP A 132 18.93 -8.94 -3.11
CA ASP A 132 17.77 -9.07 -2.24
C ASP A 132 16.53 -8.37 -2.82
N ALA A 133 16.69 -7.18 -3.42
CA ALA A 133 15.59 -6.45 -4.06
C ALA A 133 15.04 -7.20 -5.29
N CYS A 134 15.91 -7.72 -6.17
CA CYS A 134 15.53 -8.52 -7.32
C CYS A 134 14.82 -9.84 -6.91
N ASN A 135 15.31 -10.51 -5.88
CA ASN A 135 14.68 -11.69 -5.32
C ASN A 135 13.28 -11.36 -4.75
N LEU A 136 13.17 -10.28 -3.96
CA LEU A 136 11.91 -9.85 -3.38
C LEU A 136 10.88 -9.51 -4.49
N TYR A 137 11.29 -8.83 -5.55
CA TYR A 137 10.45 -8.56 -6.71
C TYR A 137 9.93 -9.86 -7.32
N THR A 138 10.79 -10.82 -7.59
CA THR A 138 10.44 -12.09 -8.23
C THR A 138 9.49 -12.94 -7.38
N VAL A 139 9.76 -13.07 -6.07
CA VAL A 139 8.98 -13.96 -5.19
C VAL A 139 7.69 -13.34 -4.68
N ARG A 140 7.57 -12.00 -4.69
CA ARG A 140 6.43 -11.30 -4.11
C ARG A 140 5.72 -10.40 -5.11
N MET A 141 6.39 -9.37 -5.66
CA MET A 141 5.71 -8.31 -6.42
C MET A 141 5.09 -8.85 -7.71
N LYS A 142 5.79 -9.68 -8.47
CA LYS A 142 5.23 -10.35 -9.66
C LYS A 142 3.96 -11.15 -9.37
N LYS A 143 3.79 -11.63 -8.14
CA LYS A 143 2.62 -12.43 -7.74
C LYS A 143 1.41 -11.59 -7.38
N HIS A 144 1.55 -10.28 -7.12
CA HIS A 144 0.43 -9.44 -6.73
C HIS A 144 -0.73 -9.47 -7.76
N ILE A 145 -0.40 -9.49 -9.06
CA ILE A 145 -1.40 -9.59 -10.13
C ILE A 145 -1.95 -11.03 -10.21
N ILE A 146 -1.08 -12.04 -10.15
CA ILE A 146 -1.45 -13.45 -10.24
C ILE A 146 -2.37 -13.84 -9.07
N ASP A 147 -2.08 -13.34 -7.89
CA ASP A 147 -2.85 -13.60 -6.65
C ASP A 147 -4.12 -12.72 -6.57
N ASN A 148 -4.47 -12.00 -7.65
CA ASN A 148 -5.66 -11.14 -7.74
C ASN A 148 -5.74 -10.09 -6.61
N LEU A 149 -4.59 -9.51 -6.24
CA LEU A 149 -4.55 -8.50 -5.19
C LEU A 149 -5.01 -7.11 -5.66
N PHE A 150 -5.19 -6.88 -6.94
CA PHE A 150 -5.74 -5.64 -7.50
C PHE A 150 -7.19 -5.87 -7.92
N THR A 151 -8.12 -5.20 -7.25
CA THR A 151 -9.57 -5.31 -7.46
C THR A 151 -10.14 -4.11 -8.19
N THR A 152 -9.47 -2.92 -8.10
CA THR A 152 -9.85 -1.76 -8.89
C THR A 152 -9.27 -1.86 -10.30
N LYS A 153 -10.03 -1.42 -11.31
CA LYS A 153 -9.55 -1.41 -12.70
C LYS A 153 -8.32 -0.53 -12.86
N THR A 154 -8.32 0.61 -12.18
CA THR A 154 -7.22 1.57 -12.24
C THR A 154 -5.97 1.03 -11.57
N GLY A 155 -6.10 0.45 -10.38
CA GLY A 155 -4.98 -0.16 -9.65
C GLY A 155 -4.32 -1.29 -10.46
N LEU A 156 -5.13 -2.18 -11.05
CA LEU A 156 -4.63 -3.26 -11.91
C LEU A 156 -3.88 -2.71 -13.14
N SER A 157 -4.44 -1.70 -13.81
CA SER A 157 -3.80 -1.09 -14.99
C SER A 157 -2.45 -0.45 -14.64
N ILE A 158 -2.36 0.21 -13.48
CA ILE A 158 -1.10 0.79 -13.01
C ILE A 158 -0.10 -0.33 -12.68
N ALA A 159 -0.54 -1.37 -11.97
CA ALA A 159 0.31 -2.50 -11.60
C ALA A 159 0.89 -3.22 -12.82
N GLN A 160 0.10 -3.43 -13.87
CA GLN A 160 0.57 -4.01 -15.12
C GLN A 160 1.72 -3.21 -15.74
N LYS A 161 1.52 -1.87 -15.85
CA LYS A 161 2.58 -0.99 -16.37
C LYS A 161 3.83 -1.02 -15.50
N LEU A 162 3.67 -0.90 -14.19
CA LEU A 162 4.81 -0.96 -13.26
C LEU A 162 5.52 -2.31 -13.29
N THR A 163 4.80 -3.40 -13.59
CA THR A 163 5.43 -4.72 -13.77
C THR A 163 6.38 -4.73 -14.97
N ASP A 164 5.98 -4.13 -16.09
CA ASP A 164 6.83 -4.04 -17.27
C ASP A 164 8.06 -3.18 -17.00
N ASP A 165 7.88 -1.97 -16.45
CA ASP A 165 8.95 -1.05 -16.05
C ASP A 165 9.93 -1.73 -15.05
N SER A 166 9.41 -2.47 -14.08
CA SER A 166 10.24 -3.17 -13.07
C SER A 166 10.97 -4.39 -13.65
N ASN A 167 10.39 -5.10 -14.62
CA ASN A 167 11.08 -6.19 -15.30
C ASN A 167 12.32 -5.66 -16.03
N GLU A 168 12.17 -4.57 -16.80
CA GLU A 168 13.30 -3.93 -17.47
C GLU A 168 14.38 -3.51 -16.48
N ARG A 169 13.98 -2.89 -15.36
CA ARG A 169 14.92 -2.45 -14.32
C ARG A 169 15.65 -3.62 -13.66
N VAL A 170 14.96 -4.71 -13.36
CA VAL A 170 15.58 -5.93 -12.80
C VAL A 170 16.60 -6.53 -13.78
N ASP A 171 16.26 -6.60 -15.08
CA ASP A 171 17.18 -7.11 -16.09
C ASP A 171 18.45 -6.25 -16.23
N GLU A 172 18.34 -4.92 -16.07
CA GLU A 172 19.50 -4.02 -16.01
C GLU A 172 20.37 -4.28 -14.78
N LEU A 173 19.74 -4.43 -13.60
CA LEU A 173 20.43 -4.65 -12.33
C LEU A 173 21.14 -6.01 -12.30
N LEU A 174 20.54 -7.06 -12.87
CA LEU A 174 21.16 -8.38 -12.94
C LEU A 174 22.45 -8.38 -13.76
N LYS A 175 22.55 -7.52 -14.82
CA LYS A 175 23.82 -7.36 -15.57
C LYS A 175 24.97 -6.74 -14.76
N ILE A 176 24.63 -6.04 -13.67
CA ILE A 176 25.65 -5.50 -12.75
C ILE A 176 26.25 -6.60 -11.87
N LEU A 177 25.49 -7.70 -11.66
CA LEU A 177 25.89 -8.83 -10.84
C LEU A 177 26.70 -9.89 -11.61
N GLU A 178 26.75 -9.81 -12.93
CA GLU A 178 27.57 -10.67 -13.82
C GLU A 178 29.03 -10.16 -13.88
#